data_1440725fb8718c5422c62b1dfca1a677
#
_entry.id   1440725fb8718c5422c62b1dfca1a677
#
_cell.length_a   1.000
_cell.length_b   1.000
_cell.length_c   1.000
_cell.angle_alpha   90.00
_cell.angle_beta   90.00
_cell.angle_gamma   90.00
#
_symmetry.space_group_name_H-M   'P 1'
#
loop_
_entity.id
_entity.type
_entity.pdbx_description
1 polymer ?
#
loop_
_entity_poly.entity_id
_entity_poly.type
_entity_poly.pdbx_seq_one_letter_code
_entity_poly.pdbx_strand_id
1 'polypeptide(L)'
;MRLGLYFSIGKMIPDHARHRLLNSSSVASLRKSNQKVRPQLFLANIGQLITLRYSSLKPGPRRGSGLKELGIIENGAVLCLGGKIVSVGTTKDALRDPWLKKNRKKVTEIDCAGKVVLPGFVDSHTHPVFVSPRLMDFEKRIEGASYEEIAAAGGGIRSSVEGVRTAGKRVLVEKVLTVLGDMAAHGTTTVEAKSGYGLTVESEMKSLEAIRDAASRWPGTVIATLLGAHVVPKEFQGRSPKYVELVCKEMIPLAAKRRLAQFVDVFCDKGAFTAVEAEQIFEAATQHRLSVRAHVGQLSETALGPFLRFNPASLDHMDHVREDDIAELARHDTVATLVPGANYFLGLKEYPPARKLIDAGVPVALATDYNPGTSPTLSMPMAMSLACTHMKMSPAEGIAAATINGAWALRLADRKGSVEPGKDADLAVFDVSDHREIPYWFGTNRCVLTVMNGELWGDFSS
;
A
#
# COMPACT_ATOMS: atom_id res chain seq x y z
N MET A 1 11.99 -52.65 42.41
CA MET A 1 11.61 -51.73 43.49
C MET A 1 11.38 -50.35 42.82
N ARG A 2 10.15 -49.98 42.52
CA ARG A 2 9.20 -49.15 43.29
C ARG A 2 9.89 -47.87 43.80
N LEU A 3 9.52 -46.66 43.44
CA LEU A 3 8.33 -45.79 43.52
C LEU A 3 8.63 -44.54 42.64
N GLY A 4 7.96 -43.93 41.85
CA GLY A 4 6.61 -43.40 41.86
C GLY A 4 6.47 -42.13 42.70
N LEU A 5 6.54 -40.92 42.09
CA LEU A 5 5.98 -39.70 42.68
C LEU A 5 5.48 -38.77 41.57
N TYR A 6 4.17 -38.77 41.43
CA TYR A 6 3.39 -37.71 40.79
C TYR A 6 3.43 -36.44 41.65
N PHE A 7 3.79 -35.29 41.09
CA PHE A 7 3.39 -34.02 41.66
C PHE A 7 2.57 -33.26 40.63
N SER A 8 1.29 -33.23 40.89
CA SER A 8 0.32 -32.32 40.31
C SER A 8 0.54 -30.91 40.89
N ILE A 9 0.85 -29.93 40.05
CA ILE A 9 0.71 -28.52 40.40
C ILE A 9 -0.33 -27.93 39.44
N GLY A 10 -1.56 -27.91 39.90
CA GLY A 10 -2.59 -27.08 39.36
C GLY A 10 -2.55 -25.71 40.01
N LYS A 11 -2.99 -24.71 39.18
CA LYS A 11 -3.43 -23.35 39.54
C LYS A 11 -2.35 -22.24 39.54
N MET A 12 -2.48 -21.42 38.59
CA MET A 12 -2.86 -19.99 38.47
C MET A 12 -2.10 -19.32 37.34
N ILE A 13 -2.76 -19.23 36.21
CA ILE A 13 -2.45 -18.22 35.17
C ILE A 13 -3.62 -17.23 35.18
N PRO A 14 -3.39 -15.92 35.37
CA PRO A 14 -4.45 -14.93 35.29
C PRO A 14 -5.00 -14.81 33.87
N ASP A 15 -6.27 -14.81 33.76
CA ASP A 15 -7.12 -14.75 32.58
C ASP A 15 -7.17 -13.28 32.06
N HIS A 16 -6.15 -12.81 31.33
CA HIS A 16 -6.20 -11.54 30.61
C HIS A 16 -5.44 -11.64 29.27
N ALA A 17 -5.96 -12.44 28.35
CA ALA A 17 -5.67 -12.36 26.92
C ALA A 17 -6.74 -13.16 26.12
N ARG A 18 -7.99 -12.81 26.29
CA ARG A 18 -9.03 -13.23 25.33
C ARG A 18 -9.02 -12.23 24.16
N HIS A 19 -8.27 -12.53 23.12
CA HIS A 19 -8.55 -12.01 21.79
C HIS A 19 -10.01 -12.33 21.46
N ARG A 20 -10.88 -11.34 21.53
CA ARG A 20 -12.23 -11.43 20.97
C ARG A 20 -12.09 -11.56 19.46
N LEU A 21 -12.22 -12.78 18.98
CA LEU A 21 -12.64 -13.04 17.61
C LEU A 21 -13.94 -12.26 17.40
N LEU A 22 -13.92 -11.26 16.54
CA LEU A 22 -15.11 -10.54 16.10
C LEU A 22 -16.10 -11.57 15.57
N ASN A 23 -17.22 -11.76 16.28
CA ASN A 23 -18.26 -12.67 15.87
C ASN A 23 -18.76 -12.27 14.49
N SER A 24 -18.76 -13.21 13.55
CA SER A 24 -19.27 -13.09 12.19
C SER A 24 -20.73 -12.59 12.10
N SER A 25 -21.45 -12.54 13.20
CA SER A 25 -22.82 -12.01 13.30
C SER A 25 -22.90 -10.49 13.30
N SER A 26 -21.86 -9.76 13.70
CA SER A 26 -21.84 -8.28 13.67
C SER A 26 -21.66 -7.70 12.27
N VAL A 27 -21.08 -8.47 11.36
CA VAL A 27 -20.82 -8.02 9.97
C VAL A 27 -22.04 -8.26 9.06
N ALA A 28 -22.95 -9.16 9.43
CA ALA A 28 -24.11 -9.54 8.60
C ALA A 28 -25.29 -8.55 8.69
N SER A 29 -25.36 -7.66 9.68
CA SER A 29 -26.48 -6.73 9.86
C SER A 29 -26.42 -5.44 9.02
N LEU A 30 -25.36 -5.24 8.23
CA LEU A 30 -25.11 -4.01 7.45
C LEU A 30 -25.60 -4.08 6.00
N ARG A 31 -26.53 -4.95 5.66
CA ARG A 31 -27.11 -5.01 4.31
C ARG A 31 -28.54 -4.53 4.28
N LYS A 32 -28.73 -3.22 4.11
CA LYS A 32 -29.82 -2.62 3.31
C LYS A 32 -29.28 -1.31 2.75
N SER A 33 -29.39 -1.12 1.44
CA SER A 33 -29.02 0.07 0.69
C SER A 33 -29.80 1.30 1.14
N ASN A 34 -29.34 1.95 2.23
CA ASN A 34 -29.58 3.36 2.48
C ASN A 34 -28.24 4.02 2.23
N GLN A 35 -28.21 5.10 1.45
CA GLN A 35 -27.07 6.01 1.43
C GLN A 35 -26.78 6.39 2.89
N LYS A 36 -25.80 5.72 3.52
CA LYS A 36 -25.35 6.07 4.86
C LYS A 36 -24.94 7.53 4.80
N VAL A 37 -25.64 8.36 5.54
CA VAL A 37 -25.21 9.75 5.75
C VAL A 37 -23.82 9.66 6.38
N ARG A 38 -22.80 10.04 5.63
CA ARG A 38 -21.41 10.03 6.14
C ARG A 38 -21.31 10.97 7.33
N PRO A 39 -20.61 10.59 8.40
CA PRO A 39 -20.48 11.43 9.58
C PRO A 39 -19.86 12.78 9.21
N GLN A 40 -20.25 13.79 9.95
CA GLN A 40 -19.61 15.11 9.92
C GLN A 40 -18.59 15.10 11.04
N LEU A 41 -17.32 15.27 10.70
CA LEU A 41 -16.21 15.14 11.66
C LEU A 41 -15.50 16.48 11.83
N PHE A 42 -15.15 16.78 13.07
CA PHE A 42 -14.30 17.91 13.42
C PHE A 42 -13.16 17.41 14.31
N LEU A 43 -11.96 17.27 13.72
CA LEU A 43 -10.74 16.98 14.45
C LEU A 43 -10.17 18.31 14.94
N ALA A 44 -9.95 18.46 16.24
CA ALA A 44 -9.52 19.70 16.87
C ALA A 44 -8.31 19.47 17.78
N ASN A 45 -7.66 20.57 18.19
CA ASN A 45 -6.51 20.60 19.09
C ASN A 45 -5.35 19.72 18.61
N ILE A 46 -5.21 19.52 17.30
CA ILE A 46 -4.17 18.67 16.73
C ILE A 46 -2.80 19.24 17.05
N GLY A 47 -1.97 18.50 17.79
CA GLY A 47 -0.61 18.92 18.16
C GLY A 47 0.21 19.33 16.93
N GLN A 48 0.38 18.41 15.98
CA GLN A 48 0.96 18.68 14.65
C GLN A 48 0.03 18.18 13.56
N LEU A 49 -0.60 19.07 12.82
CA LEU A 49 -1.35 18.75 11.61
C LEU A 49 -0.44 18.86 10.39
N ILE A 50 -0.10 17.72 9.80
CA ILE A 50 0.71 17.64 8.58
C ILE A 50 -0.22 17.73 7.39
N THR A 51 -0.15 18.81 6.65
CA THR A 51 -1.08 19.04 5.54
C THR A 51 -0.55 18.53 4.20
N LEU A 52 0.74 18.55 3.97
CA LEU A 52 1.36 18.34 2.65
C LEU A 52 0.71 19.22 1.57
N ARG A 53 0.16 20.36 1.96
CA ARG A 53 -0.45 21.29 1.03
C ARG A 53 0.59 21.80 0.03
N TYR A 54 0.18 21.91 -1.20
CA TYR A 54 1.03 22.42 -2.25
C TYR A 54 1.36 23.89 -2.03
N SER A 55 2.66 24.23 -2.08
CA SER A 55 3.14 25.63 -2.04
C SER A 55 3.34 26.20 -3.44
N SER A 56 3.41 25.35 -4.49
CA SER A 56 3.65 25.78 -5.86
C SER A 56 2.39 25.79 -6.74
N LEU A 57 2.38 26.66 -7.75
CA LEU A 57 1.29 26.79 -8.72
C LEU A 57 1.21 25.62 -9.73
N LYS A 58 2.25 24.77 -9.83
CA LYS A 58 2.25 23.61 -10.73
C LYS A 58 2.10 22.33 -9.91
N PRO A 59 0.97 21.63 -10.04
CA PRO A 59 0.82 20.33 -9.43
C PRO A 59 1.78 19.32 -10.11
N GLY A 60 2.46 18.51 -9.31
CA GLY A 60 3.37 17.45 -9.74
C GLY A 60 3.80 16.60 -8.54
N PRO A 61 4.45 15.45 -8.73
CA PRO A 61 4.99 14.70 -7.62
C PRO A 61 6.08 15.52 -6.90
N ARG A 62 6.20 15.34 -5.60
CA ARG A 62 7.22 16.00 -4.79
C ARG A 62 8.61 15.48 -5.15
N ARG A 63 9.58 16.40 -5.29
CA ARG A 63 10.94 16.11 -5.74
C ARG A 63 11.96 16.81 -4.87
N GLY A 64 13.14 16.23 -4.71
CA GLY A 64 14.25 16.88 -4.02
C GLY A 64 13.87 17.45 -2.66
N SER A 65 14.21 18.73 -2.41
CA SER A 65 13.87 19.41 -1.15
C SER A 65 12.37 19.54 -0.90
N GLY A 66 11.54 19.55 -1.94
CA GLY A 66 10.08 19.61 -1.81
C GLY A 66 9.47 18.44 -1.04
N LEU A 67 10.15 17.29 -0.96
CA LEU A 67 9.74 16.17 -0.10
C LEU A 67 9.75 16.52 1.39
N LYS A 68 10.49 17.52 1.81
CA LYS A 68 10.60 17.99 3.21
C LYS A 68 9.52 18.99 3.60
N GLU A 69 8.77 19.51 2.63
CA GLU A 69 7.73 20.52 2.86
C GLU A 69 6.44 19.86 3.39
N LEU A 70 6.34 19.65 4.68
CA LEU A 70 5.20 18.99 5.32
C LEU A 70 3.98 19.90 5.49
N GLY A 71 4.14 21.23 5.48
CA GLY A 71 3.07 22.20 5.71
C GLY A 71 2.40 22.01 7.08
N ILE A 72 3.19 21.95 8.15
CA ILE A 72 2.73 21.68 9.52
C ILE A 72 1.95 22.88 10.05
N ILE A 73 0.79 22.60 10.66
CA ILE A 73 -0.01 23.56 11.42
C ILE A 73 -0.08 23.09 12.88
N GLU A 74 0.53 23.85 13.77
CA GLU A 74 0.46 23.60 15.21
C GLU A 74 -0.94 23.98 15.72
N ASN A 75 -1.46 23.23 16.71
CA ASN A 75 -2.81 23.36 17.22
C ASN A 75 -3.85 23.41 16.08
N GLY A 76 -3.70 22.47 15.16
CA GLY A 76 -4.46 22.38 13.94
C GLY A 76 -5.88 21.86 14.12
N ALA A 77 -6.70 22.07 13.08
CA ALA A 77 -8.04 21.49 12.98
C ALA A 77 -8.40 21.14 11.53
N VAL A 78 -9.23 20.11 11.39
CA VAL A 78 -9.79 19.66 10.11
C VAL A 78 -11.29 19.45 10.26
N LEU A 79 -12.08 20.08 9.38
CA LEU A 79 -13.52 19.84 9.28
C LEU A 79 -13.82 19.00 8.03
N CYS A 80 -14.51 17.90 8.22
CA CYS A 80 -14.89 16.95 7.17
C CYS A 80 -16.40 16.82 7.07
N LEU A 81 -16.96 17.02 5.88
CA LEU A 81 -18.38 16.89 5.59
C LEU A 81 -18.61 16.01 4.36
N GLY A 82 -19.52 15.04 4.48
CA GLY A 82 -19.89 14.19 3.35
C GLY A 82 -18.73 13.36 2.78
N GLY A 83 -17.70 13.08 3.58
CA GLY A 83 -16.52 12.35 3.15
C GLY A 83 -15.44 13.21 2.49
N LYS A 84 -15.58 14.54 2.53
CA LYS A 84 -14.61 15.50 1.99
C LYS A 84 -14.07 16.41 3.09
N ILE A 85 -12.82 16.81 2.94
CA ILE A 85 -12.23 17.89 3.74
C ILE A 85 -12.83 19.21 3.25
N VAL A 86 -13.40 20.02 4.15
CA VAL A 86 -14.00 21.31 3.79
C VAL A 86 -13.25 22.49 4.37
N SER A 87 -12.56 22.31 5.50
CA SER A 87 -11.75 23.36 6.13
C SER A 87 -10.53 22.78 6.82
N VAL A 88 -9.42 23.50 6.72
CA VAL A 88 -8.11 23.17 7.32
C VAL A 88 -7.50 24.47 7.85
N GLY A 89 -7.05 24.48 9.09
CA GLY A 89 -6.43 25.66 9.70
C GLY A 89 -6.10 25.42 11.17
N THR A 90 -5.98 26.49 11.95
CA THR A 90 -5.85 26.37 13.41
C THR A 90 -7.19 26.05 14.08
N THR A 91 -7.17 25.39 15.22
CA THR A 91 -8.39 25.16 16.02
C THR A 91 -9.10 26.47 16.37
N LYS A 92 -8.35 27.50 16.71
CA LYS A 92 -8.87 28.84 17.01
C LYS A 92 -9.67 29.44 15.85
N ASP A 93 -9.17 29.31 14.64
CA ASP A 93 -9.84 29.84 13.44
C ASP A 93 -11.05 28.99 13.05
N ALA A 94 -10.91 27.66 13.10
CA ALA A 94 -12.01 26.74 12.83
C ALA A 94 -13.20 26.97 13.76
N LEU A 95 -12.98 27.22 15.07
CA LEU A 95 -14.02 27.51 16.04
C LEU A 95 -14.75 28.86 15.79
N ARG A 96 -14.18 29.73 14.96
CA ARG A 96 -14.83 30.99 14.55
C ARG A 96 -15.73 30.82 13.33
N ASP A 97 -15.62 29.69 12.60
CA ASP A 97 -16.41 29.40 11.41
C ASP A 97 -17.91 29.45 11.72
N PRO A 98 -18.71 30.26 11.00
CA PRO A 98 -20.15 30.42 11.27
C PRO A 98 -20.94 29.14 11.07
N TRP A 99 -20.55 28.30 10.09
CA TRP A 99 -21.24 27.04 9.83
C TRP A 99 -20.99 26.06 10.97
N LEU A 100 -19.73 25.93 11.42
CA LEU A 100 -19.38 25.04 12.55
C LEU A 100 -20.10 25.47 13.84
N LYS A 101 -20.11 26.76 14.15
CA LYS A 101 -20.84 27.30 15.32
C LYS A 101 -22.31 26.89 15.30
N LYS A 102 -22.99 27.05 14.15
CA LYS A 102 -24.42 26.74 14.00
C LYS A 102 -24.71 25.23 14.04
N ASN A 103 -23.77 24.40 13.55
CA ASN A 103 -23.98 22.96 13.36
C ASN A 103 -23.19 22.07 14.34
N ARG A 104 -22.48 22.61 15.30
CA ARG A 104 -21.56 21.88 16.20
C ARG A 104 -22.19 20.65 16.84
N LYS A 105 -23.46 20.68 17.20
CA LYS A 105 -24.20 19.55 17.78
C LYS A 105 -24.44 18.39 16.80
N LYS A 106 -24.26 18.62 15.50
CA LYS A 106 -24.41 17.60 14.43
C LYS A 106 -23.08 17.00 13.98
N VAL A 107 -21.98 17.54 14.50
CA VAL A 107 -20.61 17.14 14.12
C VAL A 107 -20.03 16.27 15.23
N THR A 108 -19.45 15.14 14.87
CA THR A 108 -18.65 14.34 15.80
C THR A 108 -17.30 15.04 15.98
N GLU A 109 -17.10 15.58 17.19
CA GLU A 109 -15.84 16.23 17.55
C GLU A 109 -14.85 15.20 18.10
N ILE A 110 -13.62 15.25 17.62
CA ILE A 110 -12.52 14.37 18.02
C ILE A 110 -11.39 15.24 18.53
N ASP A 111 -11.07 15.09 19.82
CA ASP A 111 -9.96 15.80 20.43
C ASP A 111 -8.64 15.08 20.10
N CYS A 112 -7.75 15.77 19.41
CA CYS A 112 -6.42 15.29 19.01
C CYS A 112 -5.30 16.01 19.76
N ALA A 113 -5.56 16.48 21.00
CA ALA A 113 -4.55 17.16 21.80
C ALA A 113 -3.30 16.30 21.96
N GLY A 114 -2.14 16.91 21.71
CA GLY A 114 -0.85 16.23 21.79
C GLY A 114 -0.57 15.17 20.72
N LYS A 115 -1.45 15.03 19.71
CA LYS A 115 -1.30 14.00 18.66
C LYS A 115 -0.84 14.59 17.33
N VAL A 116 -0.28 13.74 16.50
CA VAL A 116 0.04 14.04 15.10
C VAL A 116 -1.09 13.53 14.21
N VAL A 117 -1.60 14.40 13.34
CA VAL A 117 -2.56 14.03 12.29
C VAL A 117 -1.94 14.31 10.92
N LEU A 118 -2.04 13.35 10.01
CA LEU A 118 -1.52 13.46 8.66
C LEU A 118 -2.52 12.84 7.66
N PRO A 119 -2.32 13.05 6.33
CA PRO A 119 -3.09 12.32 5.34
C PRO A 119 -2.93 10.83 5.56
N GLY A 120 -3.99 10.04 5.43
CA GLY A 120 -3.88 8.59 5.46
C GLY A 120 -2.85 8.10 4.45
N PHE A 121 -2.06 7.10 4.82
CA PHE A 121 -1.04 6.54 3.94
C PHE A 121 -1.65 5.97 2.66
N VAL A 122 -0.87 6.09 1.59
CA VAL A 122 -1.16 5.54 0.27
C VAL A 122 -0.12 4.46 -0.02
N ASP A 123 -0.51 3.20 0.16
CA ASP A 123 0.33 2.07 -0.17
C ASP A 123 0.20 1.74 -1.65
N SER A 124 1.16 2.18 -2.42
CA SER A 124 1.09 2.17 -3.87
C SER A 124 1.60 0.88 -4.52
N HIS A 125 1.96 -0.14 -3.73
CA HIS A 125 2.45 -1.41 -4.27
C HIS A 125 2.20 -2.55 -3.29
N THR A 126 1.20 -3.42 -3.59
CA THR A 126 0.90 -4.60 -2.76
C THR A 126 0.35 -5.77 -3.57
N HIS A 127 0.52 -7.00 -3.03
CA HIS A 127 0.04 -8.25 -3.62
C HIS A 127 -0.89 -9.00 -2.63
N PRO A 128 -2.05 -8.44 -2.25
CA PRO A 128 -2.85 -8.96 -1.13
C PRO A 128 -3.65 -10.21 -1.47
N VAL A 129 -3.66 -10.65 -2.75
CA VAL A 129 -4.46 -11.79 -3.21
C VAL A 129 -3.66 -13.08 -3.11
N PHE A 130 -3.56 -13.64 -1.92
CA PHE A 130 -2.99 -14.97 -1.69
C PHE A 130 -3.73 -15.69 -0.55
N VAL A 131 -3.51 -16.99 -0.38
CA VAL A 131 -4.25 -17.81 0.59
C VAL A 131 -3.47 -18.00 1.88
N SER A 132 -2.20 -18.35 1.78
CA SER A 132 -1.37 -18.74 2.92
C SER A 132 -0.01 -18.08 2.90
N PRO A 133 0.61 -17.82 4.07
CA PRO A 133 2.00 -17.40 4.17
C PRO A 133 2.93 -18.52 3.68
N ARG A 134 4.13 -18.16 3.24
CA ARG A 134 5.17 -19.07 2.78
C ARG A 134 6.14 -19.43 3.92
N LEU A 135 5.63 -20.07 4.99
CA LEU A 135 6.43 -20.37 6.18
C LEU A 135 7.61 -21.30 5.90
N MET A 136 7.40 -22.32 5.04
CA MET A 136 8.47 -23.24 4.63
C MET A 136 9.60 -22.52 3.87
N ASP A 137 9.26 -21.53 3.03
CA ASP A 137 10.26 -20.73 2.33
C ASP A 137 11.06 -19.88 3.33
N PHE A 138 10.38 -19.35 4.35
CA PHE A 138 11.00 -18.54 5.41
C PHE A 138 11.99 -19.37 6.23
N GLU A 139 11.60 -20.56 6.72
CA GLU A 139 12.47 -21.46 7.47
C GLU A 139 13.70 -21.86 6.65
N LYS A 140 13.50 -22.34 5.41
CA LYS A 140 14.61 -22.76 4.54
C LYS A 140 15.58 -21.61 4.24
N ARG A 141 15.08 -20.39 4.09
CA ARG A 141 15.93 -19.21 3.88
C ARG A 141 16.80 -18.92 5.10
N ILE A 142 16.24 -19.03 6.32
CA ILE A 142 17.00 -18.89 7.56
C ILE A 142 18.10 -19.97 7.66
N GLU A 143 17.82 -21.18 7.20
CA GLU A 143 18.79 -22.29 7.12
C GLU A 143 19.83 -22.08 6.01
N GLY A 144 19.72 -21.05 5.19
CA GLY A 144 20.70 -20.71 4.14
C GLY A 144 20.41 -21.33 2.77
N ALA A 145 19.21 -21.91 2.56
CA ALA A 145 18.85 -22.46 1.25
C ALA A 145 18.71 -21.35 0.18
N SER A 146 19.20 -21.65 -1.01
CA SER A 146 19.06 -20.77 -2.18
C SER A 146 17.60 -20.70 -2.68
N TYR A 147 17.32 -19.68 -3.50
CA TYR A 147 16.02 -19.55 -4.15
C TYR A 147 15.68 -20.80 -5.00
N GLU A 148 16.67 -21.35 -5.71
CA GLU A 148 16.53 -22.53 -6.54
C GLU A 148 16.20 -23.79 -5.72
N GLU A 149 16.84 -23.97 -4.57
CA GLU A 149 16.57 -25.07 -3.64
C GLU A 149 15.16 -25.00 -3.05
N ILE A 150 14.73 -23.80 -2.66
CA ILE A 150 13.37 -23.56 -2.18
C ILE A 150 12.34 -23.87 -3.28
N ALA A 151 12.60 -23.40 -4.50
CA ALA A 151 11.72 -23.65 -5.65
C ALA A 151 11.66 -25.14 -6.04
N ALA A 152 12.80 -25.85 -6.00
CA ALA A 152 12.87 -27.30 -6.26
C ALA A 152 12.10 -28.12 -5.23
N ALA A 153 12.03 -27.66 -3.98
CA ALA A 153 11.27 -28.28 -2.91
C ALA A 153 9.74 -27.95 -2.97
N GLY A 154 9.27 -27.29 -4.04
CA GLY A 154 7.86 -26.95 -4.22
C GLY A 154 7.42 -25.63 -3.57
N GLY A 155 8.37 -24.86 -3.01
CA GLY A 155 8.14 -23.51 -2.45
C GLY A 155 8.13 -22.41 -3.52
N GLY A 156 8.35 -21.19 -3.06
CA GLY A 156 8.37 -20.01 -3.91
C GLY A 156 6.98 -19.59 -4.40
N ILE A 157 6.95 -18.86 -5.49
CA ILE A 157 5.71 -18.33 -6.08
C ILE A 157 4.70 -19.43 -6.45
N ARG A 158 5.19 -20.64 -6.76
CA ARG A 158 4.32 -21.77 -7.16
C ARG A 158 3.29 -22.15 -6.11
N SER A 159 3.66 -22.13 -4.83
CA SER A 159 2.73 -22.45 -3.73
C SER A 159 1.61 -21.40 -3.63
N SER A 160 1.90 -20.13 -3.85
CA SER A 160 0.88 -19.08 -3.89
C SER A 160 -0.02 -19.22 -5.12
N VAL A 161 0.54 -19.58 -6.27
CA VAL A 161 -0.23 -19.82 -7.52
C VAL A 161 -1.23 -20.96 -7.32
N GLU A 162 -0.79 -22.08 -6.77
CA GLU A 162 -1.67 -23.22 -6.48
C GLU A 162 -2.79 -22.82 -5.52
N GLY A 163 -2.44 -22.11 -4.44
CA GLY A 163 -3.42 -21.61 -3.47
C GLY A 163 -4.49 -20.72 -4.10
N VAL A 164 -4.09 -19.76 -4.95
CA VAL A 164 -5.05 -18.85 -5.62
C VAL A 164 -5.89 -19.60 -6.66
N ARG A 165 -5.30 -20.50 -7.43
CA ARG A 165 -6.03 -21.26 -8.46
C ARG A 165 -7.13 -22.16 -7.86
N THR A 166 -6.85 -22.81 -6.74
CA THR A 166 -7.77 -23.75 -6.07
C THR A 166 -8.79 -23.05 -5.17
N ALA A 167 -8.45 -21.88 -4.62
CA ALA A 167 -9.34 -21.15 -3.73
C ALA A 167 -10.58 -20.62 -4.47
N GLY A 168 -11.75 -20.75 -3.83
CA GLY A 168 -12.96 -20.07 -4.28
C GLY A 168 -12.86 -18.55 -4.11
N LYS A 169 -13.52 -17.77 -4.99
CA LYS A 169 -13.51 -16.30 -4.96
C LYS A 169 -13.86 -15.75 -3.57
N ARG A 170 -14.83 -16.33 -2.86
CA ARG A 170 -15.23 -15.88 -1.51
C ARG A 170 -14.06 -15.91 -0.52
N VAL A 171 -13.22 -16.94 -0.57
CA VAL A 171 -12.04 -17.05 0.30
C VAL A 171 -11.06 -15.92 0.00
N LEU A 172 -10.81 -15.62 -1.28
CA LEU A 172 -9.92 -14.51 -1.68
C LEU A 172 -10.49 -13.16 -1.24
N VAL A 173 -11.79 -12.93 -1.36
CA VAL A 173 -12.45 -11.70 -0.90
C VAL A 173 -12.23 -11.46 0.60
N GLU A 174 -12.49 -12.49 1.42
CA GLU A 174 -12.34 -12.36 2.89
C GLU A 174 -10.84 -12.14 3.27
N LYS A 175 -9.91 -12.80 2.58
CA LYS A 175 -8.47 -12.58 2.79
C LYS A 175 -8.07 -11.14 2.47
N VAL A 176 -8.47 -10.60 1.32
CA VAL A 176 -8.21 -9.21 0.94
C VAL A 176 -8.82 -8.24 1.95
N LEU A 177 -10.05 -8.48 2.41
CA LEU A 177 -10.69 -7.64 3.43
C LEU A 177 -9.95 -7.63 4.76
N THR A 178 -9.47 -8.79 5.23
CA THR A 178 -8.64 -8.86 6.44
C THR A 178 -7.40 -8.00 6.28
N VAL A 179 -6.67 -8.15 5.17
CA VAL A 179 -5.48 -7.35 4.86
C VAL A 179 -5.77 -5.85 4.85
N LEU A 180 -6.84 -5.43 4.17
CA LEU A 180 -7.25 -4.03 4.12
C LEU A 180 -7.60 -3.47 5.50
N GLY A 181 -8.23 -4.27 6.36
CA GLY A 181 -8.51 -3.92 7.75
C GLY A 181 -7.25 -3.73 8.58
N ASP A 182 -6.31 -4.64 8.46
CA ASP A 182 -5.03 -4.58 9.16
C ASP A 182 -4.18 -3.39 8.67
N MET A 183 -4.15 -3.11 7.36
CA MET A 183 -3.51 -1.92 6.80
C MET A 183 -4.14 -0.62 7.33
N ALA A 184 -5.48 -0.58 7.43
CA ALA A 184 -6.18 0.56 8.01
C ALA A 184 -5.82 0.79 9.47
N ALA A 185 -5.63 -0.27 10.26
CA ALA A 185 -5.16 -0.17 11.65
C ALA A 185 -3.76 0.46 11.77
N HIS A 186 -2.99 0.51 10.69
CA HIS A 186 -1.69 1.18 10.61
C HIS A 186 -1.74 2.56 9.92
N GLY A 187 -2.95 3.10 9.65
CA GLY A 187 -3.13 4.42 9.06
C GLY A 187 -3.19 4.44 7.53
N THR A 188 -3.23 3.30 6.85
CA THR A 188 -3.33 3.24 5.39
C THR A 188 -4.80 3.35 4.96
N THR A 189 -5.09 4.31 4.09
CA THR A 189 -6.45 4.61 3.60
C THR A 189 -6.63 4.33 2.11
N THR A 190 -5.54 4.19 1.39
CA THR A 190 -5.52 3.90 -0.05
C THR A 190 -4.52 2.80 -0.33
N VAL A 191 -4.95 1.77 -1.05
CA VAL A 191 -4.14 0.58 -1.33
C VAL A 191 -4.21 0.25 -2.81
N GLU A 192 -3.07 0.05 -3.45
CA GLU A 192 -3.00 -0.63 -4.73
C GLU A 192 -2.98 -2.13 -4.49
N ALA A 193 -3.83 -2.87 -5.18
CA ALA A 193 -3.96 -4.31 -5.03
C ALA A 193 -3.75 -5.02 -6.37
N LYS A 194 -2.69 -5.84 -6.44
CA LYS A 194 -2.34 -6.60 -7.63
C LYS A 194 -2.99 -7.99 -7.63
N SER A 195 -3.38 -8.48 -8.81
CA SER A 195 -3.50 -9.91 -9.08
C SER A 195 -2.09 -10.53 -9.20
N GLY A 196 -1.88 -11.56 -10.00
CA GLY A 196 -0.53 -12.05 -10.34
C GLY A 196 -0.12 -13.36 -9.69
N TYR A 197 -1.02 -13.97 -8.92
CA TYR A 197 -0.86 -15.35 -8.46
C TYR A 197 -1.85 -16.33 -9.13
N GLY A 198 -2.65 -15.88 -10.10
CA GLY A 198 -3.52 -16.74 -10.89
C GLY A 198 -2.79 -17.35 -12.09
N LEU A 199 -2.15 -16.49 -12.87
CA LEU A 199 -1.38 -16.80 -14.08
C LEU A 199 -2.15 -17.57 -15.16
N THR A 200 -3.49 -17.54 -15.10
CA THR A 200 -4.41 -17.98 -16.15
C THR A 200 -5.50 -16.92 -16.31
N VAL A 201 -6.12 -16.84 -17.47
CA VAL A 201 -7.20 -15.86 -17.71
C VAL A 201 -8.27 -15.94 -16.63
N GLU A 202 -8.75 -17.15 -16.33
CA GLU A 202 -9.79 -17.37 -15.32
C GLU A 202 -9.35 -16.92 -13.92
N SER A 203 -8.16 -17.34 -13.48
CA SER A 203 -7.70 -17.08 -12.11
C SER A 203 -7.25 -15.64 -11.90
N GLU A 204 -6.72 -14.95 -12.93
CA GLU A 204 -6.44 -13.52 -12.86
C GLU A 204 -7.73 -12.71 -12.78
N MET A 205 -8.74 -13.03 -13.60
CA MET A 205 -10.06 -12.38 -13.50
C MET A 205 -10.72 -12.65 -12.15
N LYS A 206 -10.66 -13.88 -11.62
CA LYS A 206 -11.14 -14.21 -10.27
C LYS A 206 -10.47 -13.38 -9.20
N SER A 207 -9.15 -13.17 -9.30
CA SER A 207 -8.38 -12.33 -8.36
C SER A 207 -8.81 -10.87 -8.43
N LEU A 208 -8.94 -10.30 -9.63
CA LEU A 208 -9.41 -8.92 -9.81
C LEU A 208 -10.86 -8.73 -9.35
N GLU A 209 -11.73 -9.72 -9.57
CA GLU A 209 -13.08 -9.70 -9.02
C GLU A 209 -13.09 -9.74 -7.50
N ALA A 210 -12.20 -10.52 -6.89
CA ALA A 210 -12.07 -10.58 -5.44
C ALA A 210 -11.62 -9.22 -4.88
N ILE A 211 -10.67 -8.55 -5.53
CA ILE A 211 -10.24 -7.19 -5.18
C ILE A 211 -11.42 -6.21 -5.27
N ARG A 212 -12.17 -6.22 -6.38
CA ARG A 212 -13.34 -5.34 -6.57
C ARG A 212 -14.41 -5.59 -5.50
N ASP A 213 -14.73 -6.86 -5.23
CA ASP A 213 -15.77 -7.23 -4.27
C ASP A 213 -15.34 -6.86 -2.83
N ALA A 214 -14.05 -7.00 -2.48
CA ALA A 214 -13.50 -6.52 -1.22
C ALA A 214 -13.53 -4.98 -1.13
N ALA A 215 -13.09 -4.28 -2.16
CA ALA A 215 -13.12 -2.81 -2.24
C ALA A 215 -14.52 -2.24 -2.02
N SER A 216 -15.57 -2.91 -2.52
CA SER A 216 -16.96 -2.47 -2.32
C SER A 216 -17.44 -2.56 -0.87
N ARG A 217 -16.72 -3.27 0.00
CA ARG A 217 -17.05 -3.51 1.40
C ARG A 217 -16.14 -2.75 2.37
N TRP A 218 -15.04 -2.19 1.89
CA TRP A 218 -14.08 -1.43 2.67
C TRP A 218 -14.27 0.07 2.44
N PRO A 219 -14.25 0.93 3.47
CA PRO A 219 -14.49 2.37 3.32
C PRO A 219 -13.33 3.14 2.65
N GLY A 220 -12.12 2.57 2.64
CA GLY A 220 -10.96 3.15 1.97
C GLY A 220 -11.01 3.06 0.45
N THR A 221 -9.92 3.40 -0.20
CA THR A 221 -9.78 3.36 -1.66
C THR A 221 -8.88 2.23 -2.09
N VAL A 222 -9.35 1.36 -2.97
CA VAL A 222 -8.55 0.28 -3.57
C VAL A 222 -8.41 0.50 -5.06
N ILE A 223 -7.18 0.43 -5.56
CA ILE A 223 -6.84 0.51 -6.98
C ILE A 223 -6.35 -0.87 -7.43
N ALA A 224 -7.08 -1.47 -8.35
CA ALA A 224 -6.74 -2.80 -8.85
C ALA A 224 -5.74 -2.75 -10.01
N THR A 225 -4.74 -3.62 -9.97
CA THR A 225 -3.71 -3.80 -10.99
C THR A 225 -3.72 -5.23 -11.51
N LEU A 226 -3.79 -5.41 -12.83
CA LEU A 226 -3.57 -6.70 -13.46
C LEU A 226 -2.06 -6.98 -13.55
N LEU A 227 -1.58 -8.00 -12.87
CA LEU A 227 -0.20 -8.50 -12.94
C LEU A 227 -0.16 -9.91 -13.54
N GLY A 228 -0.83 -10.13 -14.68
CA GLY A 228 -0.77 -11.41 -15.38
C GLY A 228 0.66 -11.78 -15.79
N ALA A 229 1.50 -10.80 -16.03
CA ALA A 229 2.92 -10.94 -16.34
C ALA A 229 3.81 -10.87 -15.09
N HIS A 230 3.50 -11.64 -14.05
CA HIS A 230 4.31 -11.76 -12.84
C HIS A 230 5.47 -12.76 -13.05
N VAL A 231 5.17 -13.98 -13.49
CA VAL A 231 6.15 -14.98 -13.94
C VAL A 231 5.52 -15.82 -15.03
N VAL A 232 6.34 -16.50 -15.81
CA VAL A 232 5.87 -17.48 -16.79
C VAL A 232 5.42 -18.75 -16.06
N PRO A 233 4.14 -19.15 -16.12
CA PRO A 233 3.66 -20.32 -15.38
C PRO A 233 4.19 -21.63 -15.98
N LYS A 234 4.18 -22.70 -15.17
CA LYS A 234 4.77 -24.00 -15.51
C LYS A 234 4.31 -24.52 -16.88
N GLU A 235 3.03 -24.37 -17.19
CA GLU A 235 2.42 -24.82 -18.45
C GLU A 235 2.93 -24.10 -19.70
N PHE A 236 3.58 -22.93 -19.52
CA PHE A 236 4.23 -22.16 -20.57
C PHE A 236 5.76 -22.13 -20.47
N GLN A 237 6.35 -22.95 -19.60
CA GLN A 237 7.82 -22.97 -19.45
C GLN A 237 8.51 -23.23 -20.80
N GLY A 238 9.50 -22.40 -21.13
CA GLY A 238 10.17 -22.42 -22.44
C GLY A 238 9.35 -21.85 -23.61
N ARG A 239 8.16 -21.28 -23.34
CA ARG A 239 7.26 -20.70 -24.33
C ARG A 239 6.76 -19.33 -23.91
N SER A 240 7.62 -18.49 -23.31
CA SER A 240 7.29 -17.15 -22.83
C SER A 240 6.54 -16.30 -23.86
N PRO A 241 6.93 -16.27 -25.16
CA PRO A 241 6.19 -15.47 -26.15
C PRO A 241 4.72 -15.87 -26.29
N LYS A 242 4.38 -17.17 -26.14
CA LYS A 242 2.97 -17.61 -26.17
C LYS A 242 2.20 -17.18 -24.91
N TYR A 243 2.88 -17.11 -23.78
CA TYR A 243 2.27 -16.59 -22.56
C TYR A 243 2.06 -15.08 -22.65
N VAL A 244 3.02 -14.33 -23.15
CA VAL A 244 2.86 -12.89 -23.43
C VAL A 244 1.69 -12.64 -24.39
N GLU A 245 1.56 -13.45 -25.43
CA GLU A 245 0.41 -13.38 -26.34
C GLU A 245 -0.92 -13.57 -25.59
N LEU A 246 -1.01 -14.55 -24.66
CA LEU A 246 -2.19 -14.78 -23.83
C LEU A 246 -2.50 -13.55 -22.94
N VAL A 247 -1.47 -12.98 -22.31
CA VAL A 247 -1.63 -11.75 -21.50
C VAL A 247 -2.16 -10.62 -22.35
N CYS A 248 -1.55 -10.36 -23.52
CA CYS A 248 -1.89 -9.24 -24.40
C CYS A 248 -3.26 -9.40 -25.09
N LYS A 249 -3.59 -10.61 -25.57
CA LYS A 249 -4.79 -10.82 -26.40
C LYS A 249 -6.02 -11.25 -25.60
N GLU A 250 -5.86 -11.78 -24.37
CA GLU A 250 -6.98 -12.26 -23.59
C GLU A 250 -7.09 -11.59 -22.23
N MET A 251 -6.04 -11.57 -21.39
CA MET A 251 -6.14 -11.04 -20.02
C MET A 251 -6.40 -9.54 -20.00
N ILE A 252 -5.59 -8.75 -20.71
CA ILE A 252 -5.69 -7.28 -20.75
C ILE A 252 -7.05 -6.84 -21.35
N PRO A 253 -7.47 -7.32 -22.53
CA PRO A 253 -8.76 -6.93 -23.10
C PRO A 253 -9.95 -7.28 -22.20
N LEU A 254 -9.91 -8.45 -21.56
CA LEU A 254 -10.98 -8.91 -20.68
C LEU A 254 -11.05 -8.07 -19.40
N ALA A 255 -9.91 -7.76 -18.77
CA ALA A 255 -9.83 -6.91 -17.58
C ALA A 255 -10.34 -5.48 -17.90
N ALA A 256 -9.94 -4.92 -19.03
CA ALA A 256 -10.39 -3.61 -19.51
C ALA A 256 -11.91 -3.60 -19.81
N LYS A 257 -12.40 -4.57 -20.60
CA LYS A 257 -13.81 -4.71 -20.94
C LYS A 257 -14.72 -4.79 -19.71
N ARG A 258 -14.25 -5.53 -18.69
CA ARG A 258 -14.99 -5.74 -17.43
C ARG A 258 -14.71 -4.65 -16.39
N ARG A 259 -13.84 -3.66 -16.69
CA ARG A 259 -13.41 -2.59 -15.78
C ARG A 259 -12.90 -3.11 -14.45
N LEU A 260 -12.08 -4.17 -14.49
CA LEU A 260 -11.57 -4.83 -13.30
C LEU A 260 -10.22 -4.29 -12.83
N ALA A 261 -9.47 -3.60 -13.69
CA ALA A 261 -8.18 -3.02 -13.37
C ALA A 261 -8.05 -1.59 -13.92
N GLN A 262 -7.27 -0.77 -13.24
CA GLN A 262 -6.84 0.56 -13.69
C GLN A 262 -5.44 0.52 -14.27
N PHE A 263 -4.63 -0.40 -13.81
CA PHE A 263 -3.24 -0.58 -14.23
C PHE A 263 -2.97 -1.98 -14.76
N VAL A 264 -1.99 -2.07 -15.64
CA VAL A 264 -1.29 -3.31 -15.98
C VAL A 264 0.14 -3.18 -15.47
N ASP A 265 0.65 -4.24 -14.88
CA ASP A 265 1.98 -4.34 -14.34
C ASP A 265 2.72 -5.52 -14.96
N VAL A 266 4.04 -5.43 -15.04
CA VAL A 266 4.92 -6.49 -15.53
C VAL A 266 6.14 -6.60 -14.65
N PHE A 267 6.53 -7.82 -14.32
CA PHE A 267 7.80 -8.06 -13.64
C PHE A 267 8.90 -8.26 -14.69
N CYS A 268 9.64 -7.19 -14.95
CA CYS A 268 10.74 -7.18 -15.92
C CYS A 268 12.08 -7.23 -15.19
N ASP A 269 12.59 -8.43 -15.01
CA ASP A 269 13.86 -8.66 -14.31
C ASP A 269 14.46 -10.03 -14.70
N LYS A 270 15.65 -10.33 -14.20
CA LYS A 270 16.33 -11.60 -14.44
C LYS A 270 15.45 -12.78 -14.01
N GLY A 271 15.20 -13.68 -14.96
CA GLY A 271 14.39 -14.90 -14.73
C GLY A 271 12.87 -14.68 -14.83
N ALA A 272 12.41 -13.47 -15.14
CA ALA A 272 11.01 -13.14 -15.40
C ALA A 272 10.86 -12.68 -16.87
N PHE A 273 10.23 -11.52 -17.13
CA PHE A 273 10.02 -11.03 -18.48
C PHE A 273 11.16 -10.12 -18.94
N THR A 274 11.44 -10.14 -20.23
CA THR A 274 12.42 -9.26 -20.90
C THR A 274 11.81 -7.87 -21.15
N ALA A 275 12.67 -6.86 -21.40
CA ALA A 275 12.20 -5.52 -21.75
C ALA A 275 11.33 -5.52 -23.03
N VAL A 276 11.65 -6.34 -24.04
CA VAL A 276 10.86 -6.47 -25.26
C VAL A 276 9.46 -7.04 -24.98
N GLU A 277 9.38 -8.07 -24.15
CA GLU A 277 8.09 -8.63 -23.75
C GLU A 277 7.26 -7.64 -22.91
N ALA A 278 7.91 -6.88 -22.03
CA ALA A 278 7.27 -5.83 -21.25
C ALA A 278 6.73 -4.71 -22.14
N GLU A 279 7.46 -4.29 -23.17
CA GLU A 279 6.97 -3.31 -24.14
C GLU A 279 5.71 -3.80 -24.88
N GLN A 280 5.67 -5.06 -25.32
CA GLN A 280 4.47 -5.65 -25.95
C GLN A 280 3.26 -5.61 -25.00
N ILE A 281 3.47 -5.90 -23.72
CA ILE A 281 2.42 -5.85 -22.69
C ILE A 281 1.93 -4.41 -22.49
N PHE A 282 2.86 -3.45 -22.45
CA PHE A 282 2.53 -2.03 -22.29
C PHE A 282 1.78 -1.47 -23.51
N GLU A 283 2.16 -1.88 -24.73
CA GLU A 283 1.44 -1.54 -25.96
C GLU A 283 -0.01 -2.04 -25.91
N ALA A 284 -0.20 -3.32 -25.52
CA ALA A 284 -1.54 -3.87 -25.35
C ALA A 284 -2.35 -3.13 -24.27
N ALA A 285 -1.74 -2.81 -23.12
CA ALA A 285 -2.39 -2.08 -22.05
C ALA A 285 -2.88 -0.69 -22.50
N THR A 286 -2.01 0.07 -23.17
CA THR A 286 -2.32 1.43 -23.64
C THR A 286 -3.38 1.43 -24.72
N GLN A 287 -3.40 0.45 -25.64
CA GLN A 287 -4.48 0.26 -26.62
C GLN A 287 -5.85 0.08 -25.94
N HIS A 288 -5.88 -0.52 -24.76
CA HIS A 288 -7.07 -0.72 -23.96
C HIS A 288 -7.30 0.37 -22.90
N ARG A 289 -6.55 1.49 -22.96
CA ARG A 289 -6.64 2.66 -22.06
C ARG A 289 -6.38 2.30 -20.58
N LEU A 290 -5.59 1.29 -20.32
CA LEU A 290 -5.07 1.00 -19.00
C LEU A 290 -3.73 1.71 -18.80
N SER A 291 -3.50 2.27 -17.63
CA SER A 291 -2.19 2.83 -17.26
C SER A 291 -1.22 1.70 -16.98
N VAL A 292 0.08 1.98 -17.12
CA VAL A 292 1.12 0.97 -16.95
C VAL A 292 2.04 1.28 -15.77
N ARG A 293 2.62 0.24 -15.22
CA ARG A 293 3.67 0.26 -14.20
C ARG A 293 4.52 -0.99 -14.33
N ALA A 294 5.67 -1.05 -13.69
CA ALA A 294 6.54 -2.23 -13.74
C ALA A 294 7.33 -2.44 -12.46
N HIS A 295 7.56 -3.72 -12.11
CA HIS A 295 8.65 -4.13 -11.23
C HIS A 295 9.92 -4.17 -12.08
N VAL A 296 10.92 -3.39 -11.70
CA VAL A 296 12.19 -3.28 -12.42
C VAL A 296 13.36 -3.10 -11.47
N GLY A 297 14.49 -3.66 -11.80
CA GLY A 297 15.71 -3.46 -11.04
C GLY A 297 15.68 -4.05 -9.63
N GLN A 298 14.91 -5.09 -9.37
CA GLN A 298 14.86 -5.77 -8.06
C GLN A 298 16.03 -6.74 -7.90
N LEU A 299 16.32 -7.53 -8.92
CA LEU A 299 17.35 -8.59 -8.89
C LEU A 299 18.55 -8.26 -9.77
N SER A 300 18.37 -7.41 -10.76
CA SER A 300 19.39 -7.01 -11.73
C SER A 300 19.10 -5.66 -12.35
N GLU A 301 20.11 -5.03 -12.92
CA GLU A 301 19.91 -3.78 -13.66
C GLU A 301 18.97 -3.99 -14.86
N THR A 302 17.99 -3.11 -14.98
CA THR A 302 17.05 -3.07 -16.10
C THR A 302 17.09 -1.67 -16.71
N ALA A 303 17.27 -1.58 -18.04
CA ALA A 303 17.24 -0.29 -18.74
C ALA A 303 15.82 0.33 -18.66
N LEU A 304 15.69 1.58 -18.22
CA LEU A 304 14.40 2.23 -17.99
C LEU A 304 13.85 2.95 -19.23
N GLY A 305 14.71 3.43 -20.12
CA GLY A 305 14.31 4.19 -21.33
C GLY A 305 13.15 3.58 -22.11
N PRO A 306 13.15 2.26 -22.41
CA PRO A 306 12.04 1.60 -23.12
C PRO A 306 10.68 1.75 -22.44
N PHE A 307 10.64 1.83 -21.11
CA PHE A 307 9.38 1.98 -20.36
C PHE A 307 8.89 3.42 -20.33
N LEU A 308 9.80 4.40 -20.21
CA LEU A 308 9.45 5.82 -20.00
C LEU A 308 8.63 6.40 -21.15
N ARG A 309 8.76 5.90 -22.38
CA ARG A 309 7.94 6.31 -23.53
C ARG A 309 6.43 6.05 -23.35
N PHE A 310 6.06 5.11 -22.46
CA PHE A 310 4.67 4.80 -22.14
C PHE A 310 4.10 5.64 -20.99
N ASN A 311 4.92 6.58 -20.44
CA ASN A 311 4.56 7.39 -19.29
C ASN A 311 4.00 6.55 -18.13
N PRO A 312 4.77 5.55 -17.64
CA PRO A 312 4.30 4.69 -16.55
C PRO A 312 3.99 5.51 -15.31
N ALA A 313 2.98 5.08 -14.55
CA ALA A 313 2.62 5.77 -13.31
C ALA A 313 3.71 5.63 -12.25
N SER A 314 4.31 4.45 -12.19
CA SER A 314 5.49 4.17 -11.36
C SER A 314 6.37 3.10 -11.98
N LEU A 315 7.63 3.10 -11.57
CA LEU A 315 8.60 2.01 -11.70
C LEU A 315 8.99 1.60 -10.29
N ASP A 316 8.81 0.33 -9.97
CA ASP A 316 8.80 -0.14 -8.60
C ASP A 316 10.03 -1.02 -8.31
N HIS A 317 10.49 -1.09 -7.04
CA HIS A 317 11.73 -1.64 -6.51
C HIS A 317 12.94 -0.74 -6.72
N MET A 318 13.56 -0.72 -7.90
CA MET A 318 14.69 0.17 -8.22
C MET A 318 15.94 -0.08 -7.36
N ASP A 319 16.14 -1.31 -6.86
CA ASP A 319 17.32 -1.68 -6.06
C ASP A 319 18.61 -1.53 -6.86
N HIS A 320 18.54 -1.93 -8.14
CA HIS A 320 19.64 -1.88 -9.10
C HIS A 320 19.29 -0.95 -10.27
N VAL A 321 19.49 0.36 -10.08
CA VAL A 321 19.24 1.39 -11.09
C VAL A 321 20.58 1.97 -11.60
N ARG A 322 20.70 2.15 -12.91
CA ARG A 322 21.90 2.74 -13.53
C ARG A 322 21.90 4.26 -13.38
N GLU A 323 23.08 4.87 -13.27
CA GLU A 323 23.22 6.33 -13.12
C GLU A 323 22.56 7.09 -14.30
N ASP A 324 22.74 6.61 -15.54
CA ASP A 324 22.14 7.25 -16.73
C ASP A 324 20.61 7.21 -16.67
N ASP A 325 20.01 6.14 -16.18
CA ASP A 325 18.55 6.00 -16.03
C ASP A 325 18.01 6.92 -14.96
N ILE A 326 18.77 7.23 -13.89
CA ILE A 326 18.37 8.20 -12.86
C ILE A 326 18.19 9.59 -13.48
N ALA A 327 19.13 10.04 -14.31
CA ALA A 327 19.09 11.34 -14.97
C ALA A 327 17.91 11.46 -15.94
N GLU A 328 17.57 10.38 -16.64
CA GLU A 328 16.41 10.34 -17.52
C GLU A 328 15.11 10.35 -16.73
N LEU A 329 14.98 9.48 -15.72
CA LEU A 329 13.79 9.38 -14.86
C LEU A 329 13.46 10.71 -14.17
N ALA A 330 14.46 11.49 -13.79
CA ALA A 330 14.28 12.82 -13.18
C ALA A 330 13.53 13.82 -14.07
N ARG A 331 13.48 13.60 -15.39
CA ARG A 331 12.73 14.44 -16.36
C ARG A 331 11.27 14.04 -16.51
N HIS A 332 10.86 12.88 -15.94
CA HIS A 332 9.51 12.34 -16.03
C HIS A 332 8.75 12.47 -14.71
N ASP A 333 7.41 12.48 -14.78
CA ASP A 333 6.55 12.41 -13.58
C ASP A 333 6.30 10.96 -13.12
N THR A 334 6.97 10.00 -13.74
CA THR A 334 6.99 8.60 -13.29
C THR A 334 7.60 8.51 -11.91
N VAL A 335 6.89 7.90 -10.98
CA VAL A 335 7.33 7.78 -9.58
C VAL A 335 8.19 6.54 -9.40
N ALA A 336 9.35 6.67 -8.77
CA ALA A 336 10.12 5.53 -8.29
C ALA A 336 9.53 5.05 -6.96
N THR A 337 8.83 3.90 -6.96
CA THR A 337 8.24 3.33 -5.74
C THR A 337 9.22 2.34 -5.11
N LEU A 338 9.76 2.70 -3.95
CA LEU A 338 10.77 1.92 -3.24
C LEU A 338 10.11 1.07 -2.15
N VAL A 339 10.57 -0.18 -2.01
CA VAL A 339 9.94 -1.18 -1.16
C VAL A 339 10.94 -1.85 -0.19
N PRO A 340 11.49 -1.10 0.78
CA PRO A 340 12.59 -1.57 1.61
C PRO A 340 12.25 -2.77 2.49
N GLY A 341 10.97 -3.10 2.65
CA GLY A 341 10.51 -4.28 3.37
C GLY A 341 10.99 -5.58 2.74
N ALA A 342 11.08 -5.62 1.39
CA ALA A 342 11.57 -6.78 0.67
C ALA A 342 13.06 -7.03 0.96
N ASN A 343 13.90 -6.02 0.90
CA ASN A 343 15.33 -6.13 1.21
C ASN A 343 15.56 -6.60 2.65
N TYR A 344 14.82 -6.01 3.60
CA TYR A 344 14.89 -6.39 5.00
C TYR A 344 14.54 -7.87 5.22
N PHE A 345 13.39 -8.30 4.72
CA PHE A 345 12.90 -9.66 4.96
C PHE A 345 13.72 -10.73 4.25
N LEU A 346 14.34 -10.37 3.12
CA LEU A 346 15.27 -11.23 2.40
C LEU A 346 16.69 -11.23 3.00
N GLY A 347 16.97 -10.36 3.98
CA GLY A 347 18.29 -10.23 4.60
C GLY A 347 19.35 -9.64 3.65
N LEU A 348 18.93 -8.85 2.66
CA LEU A 348 19.83 -8.21 1.71
C LEU A 348 20.60 -7.07 2.36
N LYS A 349 21.84 -6.87 1.92
CA LYS A 349 22.68 -5.77 2.40
C LYS A 349 22.45 -4.47 1.64
N GLU A 350 22.03 -4.58 0.38
CA GLU A 350 21.78 -3.47 -0.51
C GLU A 350 20.31 -3.07 -0.48
N TYR A 351 20.06 -1.78 -0.53
CA TYR A 351 18.74 -1.17 -0.54
C TYR A 351 18.65 -0.19 -1.72
N PRO A 352 17.43 0.12 -2.20
CA PRO A 352 17.25 1.11 -3.26
C PRO A 352 17.98 2.42 -2.95
N PRO A 353 18.66 3.06 -3.92
CA PRO A 353 19.49 4.24 -3.71
C PRO A 353 18.64 5.52 -3.56
N ALA A 354 17.73 5.55 -2.58
CA ALA A 354 16.77 6.65 -2.40
C ALA A 354 17.45 8.03 -2.33
N ARG A 355 18.57 8.14 -1.63
CA ARG A 355 19.27 9.43 -1.53
C ARG A 355 19.72 9.95 -2.90
N LYS A 356 20.30 9.11 -3.74
CA LYS A 356 20.70 9.47 -5.11
C LYS A 356 19.50 9.87 -5.96
N LEU A 357 18.41 9.09 -5.91
CA LEU A 357 17.18 9.38 -6.65
C LEU A 357 16.59 10.73 -6.24
N ILE A 358 16.47 10.99 -4.93
CA ILE A 358 15.91 12.25 -4.41
C ILE A 358 16.79 13.44 -4.80
N ASP A 359 18.12 13.33 -4.64
CA ASP A 359 19.06 14.42 -4.93
C ASP A 359 19.12 14.72 -6.44
N ALA A 360 18.89 13.73 -7.29
CA ALA A 360 18.75 13.90 -8.73
C ALA A 360 17.38 14.49 -9.15
N GLY A 361 16.43 14.65 -8.22
CA GLY A 361 15.09 15.16 -8.52
C GLY A 361 14.09 14.13 -9.03
N VAL A 362 14.36 12.83 -8.87
CA VAL A 362 13.38 11.78 -9.15
C VAL A 362 12.28 11.82 -8.08
N PRO A 363 10.98 11.76 -8.46
CA PRO A 363 9.92 11.62 -7.47
C PRO A 363 9.93 10.22 -6.88
N VAL A 364 10.04 10.13 -5.55
CA VAL A 364 10.14 8.87 -4.81
C VAL A 364 8.88 8.65 -3.99
N ALA A 365 8.30 7.44 -4.07
CA ALA A 365 7.28 6.94 -3.15
C ALA A 365 7.83 5.76 -2.33
N LEU A 366 7.17 5.47 -1.21
CA LEU A 366 7.39 4.27 -0.40
C LEU A 366 6.13 3.40 -0.44
N ALA A 367 6.31 2.09 -0.45
CA ALA A 367 5.26 1.11 -0.35
C ALA A 367 5.70 -0.09 0.50
N THR A 368 4.74 -0.90 0.94
CA THR A 368 5.04 -2.08 1.76
C THR A 368 5.49 -3.27 0.95
N ASP A 369 5.09 -3.35 -0.31
CA ASP A 369 5.21 -4.58 -1.12
C ASP A 369 4.59 -5.79 -0.41
N TYR A 370 3.48 -5.58 0.31
CA TYR A 370 2.87 -6.66 1.08
C TYR A 370 2.61 -7.89 0.22
N ASN A 371 3.34 -8.96 0.50
CA ASN A 371 3.23 -10.23 -0.21
C ASN A 371 3.72 -11.38 0.69
N PRO A 372 3.35 -12.66 0.39
CA PRO A 372 3.68 -13.78 1.27
C PRO A 372 5.13 -14.25 1.17
N GLY A 373 5.91 -13.77 0.21
CA GLY A 373 7.25 -14.29 -0.10
C GLY A 373 8.40 -13.43 0.37
N THR A 374 8.31 -12.13 0.12
CA THR A 374 9.43 -11.21 0.28
C THR A 374 9.16 -10.04 1.22
N SER A 375 7.89 -9.71 1.48
CA SER A 375 7.56 -8.57 2.34
C SER A 375 6.21 -8.77 3.07
N PRO A 376 6.14 -9.59 4.12
CA PRO A 376 4.89 -9.85 4.84
C PRO A 376 4.58 -8.75 5.88
N THR A 377 4.84 -7.48 5.56
CA THR A 377 4.53 -6.33 6.42
C THR A 377 3.38 -5.51 5.86
N LEU A 378 2.47 -5.07 6.75
CA LEU A 378 1.33 -4.20 6.47
C LEU A 378 1.58 -2.75 6.94
N SER A 379 2.74 -2.53 7.56
CA SER A 379 3.04 -1.29 8.27
C SER A 379 3.82 -0.31 7.40
N MET A 380 3.15 0.74 6.92
CA MET A 380 3.82 1.85 6.27
C MET A 380 4.82 2.56 7.20
N PRO A 381 4.54 2.78 8.53
CA PRO A 381 5.56 3.26 9.46
C PRO A 381 6.84 2.40 9.49
N MET A 382 6.72 1.07 9.37
CA MET A 382 7.90 0.20 9.28
C MET A 382 8.67 0.41 7.99
N ALA A 383 7.98 0.52 6.84
CA ALA A 383 8.63 0.84 5.57
C ALA A 383 9.38 2.19 5.64
N MET A 384 8.76 3.20 6.26
CA MET A 384 9.40 4.50 6.51
C MET A 384 10.62 4.38 7.44
N SER A 385 10.55 3.57 8.50
CA SER A 385 11.68 3.32 9.40
C SER A 385 12.87 2.71 8.66
N LEU A 386 12.64 1.71 7.83
CA LEU A 386 13.67 1.10 6.99
C LEU A 386 14.26 2.09 5.98
N ALA A 387 13.43 2.93 5.37
CA ALA A 387 13.88 3.98 4.46
C ALA A 387 14.76 5.02 5.18
N CYS A 388 14.42 5.39 6.40
CA CYS A 388 15.24 6.30 7.21
C CYS A 388 16.60 5.67 7.55
N THR A 389 16.60 4.43 8.03
CA THR A 389 17.80 3.78 8.58
C THR A 389 18.74 3.26 7.49
N HIS A 390 18.22 2.70 6.40
CA HIS A 390 19.02 2.05 5.35
C HIS A 390 19.16 2.89 4.07
N MET A 391 18.17 3.74 3.75
CA MET A 391 18.15 4.48 2.49
C MET A 391 18.43 5.98 2.66
N LYS A 392 18.75 6.43 3.89
CA LYS A 392 19.10 7.83 4.24
C LYS A 392 18.00 8.84 3.91
N MET A 393 16.74 8.43 4.00
CA MET A 393 15.62 9.35 3.92
C MET A 393 15.36 10.00 5.29
N SER A 394 15.01 11.28 5.31
CA SER A 394 14.51 11.91 6.54
C SER A 394 13.07 11.48 6.83
N PRO A 395 12.59 11.57 8.08
CA PRO A 395 11.18 11.30 8.41
C PRO A 395 10.19 12.10 7.56
N ALA A 396 10.50 13.36 7.27
CA ALA A 396 9.65 14.19 6.42
C ALA A 396 9.58 13.68 4.98
N GLU A 397 10.71 13.29 4.39
CA GLU A 397 10.75 12.66 3.07
C GLU A 397 9.97 11.34 3.05
N GLY A 398 10.09 10.53 4.11
CA GLY A 398 9.32 9.29 4.27
C GLY A 398 7.81 9.53 4.30
N ILE A 399 7.34 10.54 5.05
CA ILE A 399 5.93 10.92 5.11
C ILE A 399 5.42 11.35 3.73
N ALA A 400 6.13 12.23 3.04
CA ALA A 400 5.72 12.67 1.70
C ALA A 400 5.71 11.52 0.68
N ALA A 401 6.69 10.62 0.77
CA ALA A 401 6.77 9.42 -0.08
C ALA A 401 5.63 8.42 0.17
N ALA A 402 5.22 8.25 1.44
CA ALA A 402 4.16 7.34 1.85
C ALA A 402 2.74 7.92 1.70
N THR A 403 2.59 9.17 1.27
CA THR A 403 1.31 9.87 1.16
C THR A 403 1.15 10.50 -0.23
N ILE A 404 1.59 11.74 -0.42
CA ILE A 404 1.35 12.49 -1.67
C ILE A 404 2.02 11.86 -2.89
N ASN A 405 3.25 11.35 -2.77
CA ASN A 405 3.91 10.69 -3.89
C ASN A 405 3.35 9.28 -4.15
N GLY A 406 2.94 8.54 -3.11
CA GLY A 406 2.15 7.32 -3.29
C GLY A 406 0.84 7.58 -4.05
N ALA A 407 0.17 8.72 -3.75
CA ALA A 407 -1.03 9.13 -4.50
C ALA A 407 -0.71 9.49 -5.97
N TRP A 408 0.44 10.10 -6.25
CA TRP A 408 0.91 10.33 -7.62
C TRP A 408 1.19 9.02 -8.36
N ALA A 409 1.83 8.05 -7.71
CA ALA A 409 2.08 6.72 -8.26
C ALA A 409 0.78 5.96 -8.63
N LEU A 410 -0.34 6.36 -8.04
CA LEU A 410 -1.68 5.81 -8.35
C LEU A 410 -2.55 6.76 -9.19
N ARG A 411 -2.02 7.91 -9.63
CA ARG A 411 -2.77 8.97 -10.35
C ARG A 411 -4.00 9.47 -9.57
N LEU A 412 -3.88 9.58 -8.24
CA LEU A 412 -4.94 10.02 -7.32
C LEU A 412 -4.60 11.29 -6.55
N ALA A 413 -3.51 11.99 -6.88
CA ALA A 413 -3.02 13.12 -6.10
C ALA A 413 -3.95 14.35 -6.10
N ASP A 414 -4.89 14.41 -7.04
CA ASP A 414 -5.99 15.39 -7.06
C ASP A 414 -6.98 15.19 -5.91
N ARG A 415 -7.08 13.96 -5.37
CA ARG A 415 -8.04 13.57 -4.34
C ARG A 415 -7.41 13.09 -3.03
N LYS A 416 -6.18 12.57 -3.06
CA LYS A 416 -5.53 11.84 -1.97
C LYS A 416 -4.16 12.44 -1.64
N GLY A 417 -3.58 12.01 -0.53
CA GLY A 417 -2.18 12.22 -0.18
C GLY A 417 -1.85 13.58 0.45
N SER A 418 -2.81 14.50 0.60
CA SER A 418 -2.65 15.74 1.36
C SER A 418 -3.94 16.15 2.05
N VAL A 419 -3.84 16.97 3.10
CA VAL A 419 -4.98 17.52 3.85
C VAL A 419 -5.31 18.89 3.29
N GLU A 420 -6.20 18.94 2.30
CA GLU A 420 -6.61 20.15 1.60
C GLU A 420 -8.12 20.17 1.36
N PRO A 421 -8.77 21.35 1.42
CA PRO A 421 -10.20 21.45 1.08
C PRO A 421 -10.49 20.91 -0.32
N GLY A 422 -11.57 20.11 -0.43
CA GLY A 422 -12.00 19.44 -1.65
C GLY A 422 -11.49 18.01 -1.80
N LYS A 423 -10.39 17.62 -1.13
CA LYS A 423 -9.88 16.24 -1.14
C LYS A 423 -10.73 15.32 -0.27
N ASP A 424 -10.57 14.03 -0.47
CA ASP A 424 -11.23 13.01 0.34
C ASP A 424 -10.77 13.11 1.79
N ALA A 425 -11.69 12.90 2.73
CA ALA A 425 -11.39 12.92 4.15
C ALA A 425 -10.72 11.61 4.58
N ASP A 426 -9.44 11.48 4.22
CA ASP A 426 -8.57 10.36 4.54
C ASP A 426 -7.45 10.85 5.44
N LEU A 427 -7.53 10.47 6.72
CA LEU A 427 -6.62 10.95 7.77
C LEU A 427 -6.13 9.77 8.62
N ALA A 428 -4.92 9.88 9.14
CA ALA A 428 -4.38 9.00 10.16
C ALA A 428 -3.97 9.82 11.39
N VAL A 429 -4.35 9.36 12.57
CA VAL A 429 -4.05 9.98 13.87
C VAL A 429 -3.09 9.09 14.62
N PHE A 430 -1.95 9.65 14.98
CA PHE A 430 -0.90 8.95 15.71
C PHE A 430 -0.76 9.50 17.13
N ASP A 431 -0.69 8.61 18.10
CA ASP A 431 -0.44 8.93 19.52
C ASP A 431 1.06 9.16 19.74
N VAL A 432 1.53 10.24 19.18
CA VAL A 432 2.91 10.77 19.25
C VAL A 432 2.85 12.28 19.22
N SER A 433 3.84 12.95 19.79
CA SER A 433 3.90 14.42 19.89
C SER A 433 4.62 15.09 18.72
N ASP A 434 5.43 14.32 18.02
CA ASP A 434 6.23 14.80 16.87
C ASP A 434 6.15 13.80 15.71
N HIS A 435 6.02 14.29 14.49
CA HIS A 435 5.90 13.45 13.29
C HIS A 435 7.11 12.54 13.07
N ARG A 436 8.28 12.90 13.60
CA ARG A 436 9.50 12.09 13.50
C ARG A 436 9.39 10.80 14.29
N GLU A 437 8.52 10.75 15.28
CA GLU A 437 8.26 9.55 16.08
C GLU A 437 7.54 8.45 15.27
N ILE A 438 6.84 8.78 14.19
CA ILE A 438 6.12 7.78 13.37
C ILE A 438 7.07 6.70 12.83
N PRO A 439 8.18 7.03 12.13
CA PRO A 439 9.16 6.03 11.72
C PRO A 439 10.14 5.62 12.84
N TYR A 440 10.22 6.38 13.93
CA TYR A 440 11.15 6.08 15.02
C TYR A 440 10.73 4.84 15.83
N TRP A 441 9.44 4.71 16.13
CA TRP A 441 8.89 3.58 16.89
C TRP A 441 8.64 2.37 15.98
N PHE A 442 9.72 1.83 15.37
CA PHE A 442 9.62 0.65 14.52
C PHE A 442 9.10 -0.56 15.35
N GLY A 443 8.25 -1.39 14.72
CA GLY A 443 7.66 -2.55 15.38
C GLY A 443 6.54 -2.24 16.39
N THR A 444 6.23 -0.95 16.64
CA THR A 444 5.12 -0.54 17.51
C THR A 444 4.11 0.27 16.70
N ASN A 445 2.86 -0.15 16.69
CA ASN A 445 1.81 0.63 16.07
C ASN A 445 1.38 1.77 17.00
N ARG A 446 1.57 3.02 16.54
CA ARG A 446 1.13 4.26 17.21
C ARG A 446 -0.08 4.89 16.54
N CYS A 447 -0.62 4.30 15.48
CA CYS A 447 -1.86 4.76 14.87
C CYS A 447 -3.04 4.40 15.78
N VAL A 448 -3.77 5.41 16.23
CA VAL A 448 -4.92 5.23 17.15
C VAL A 448 -6.25 5.43 16.43
N LEU A 449 -6.23 6.10 15.28
CA LEU A 449 -7.43 6.34 14.48
C LEU A 449 -7.08 6.47 13.02
N THR A 450 -7.90 5.87 12.18
CA THR A 450 -7.90 6.10 10.74
C THR A 450 -9.26 6.62 10.29
N VAL A 451 -9.29 7.67 9.48
CA VAL A 451 -10.49 8.19 8.84
C VAL A 451 -10.40 7.89 7.35
N MET A 452 -11.40 7.22 6.79
CA MET A 452 -11.44 6.84 5.38
C MET A 452 -12.71 7.35 4.72
N ASN A 453 -12.59 8.26 3.75
CA ASN A 453 -13.74 8.91 3.12
C ASN A 453 -14.73 9.51 4.16
N GLY A 454 -14.20 9.99 5.30
CA GLY A 454 -14.98 10.53 6.41
C GLY A 454 -15.65 9.49 7.32
N GLU A 455 -15.36 8.22 7.18
CA GLU A 455 -15.78 7.15 8.09
C GLU A 455 -14.65 6.81 9.06
N LEU A 456 -14.97 6.62 10.33
CA LEU A 456 -14.00 6.27 11.37
C LEU A 456 -13.68 4.77 11.32
N TRP A 457 -12.40 4.42 11.45
CA TRP A 457 -11.90 3.07 11.57
C TRP A 457 -11.00 2.95 12.79
N GLY A 458 -11.38 2.06 13.71
CA GLY A 458 -10.72 1.86 15.00
C GLY A 458 -11.73 1.92 16.15
N ASP A 459 -11.33 1.44 17.33
CA ASP A 459 -12.13 1.56 18.56
C ASP A 459 -11.82 2.89 19.26
N PHE A 460 -12.81 3.77 19.33
CA PHE A 460 -12.81 5.00 20.12
C PHE A 460 -13.57 4.81 21.43
N SER A 461 -13.23 3.84 22.20
CA SER A 461 -13.65 3.81 23.62
C SER A 461 -12.49 4.38 24.45
N SER A 462 -12.40 5.72 24.48
CA SER A 462 -11.63 6.44 25.53
C SER A 462 -12.49 6.60 26.77
#